data_a102f6700bda87a261186a0c6adb6906
#
_entry.id   a102f6700bda87a261186a0c6adb6906
#
_cell.length_a   1.000
_cell.length_b   1.000
_cell.length_c   1.000
_cell.angle_alpha   90.00
_cell.angle_beta   90.00
_cell.angle_gamma   90.00
#
_symmetry.space_group_name_H-M   'P 1'
#
loop_
_entity.id
_entity.type
_entity.pdbx_description
1 polymer ?
#
loop_
_entity_poly.entity_id
_entity_poly.type
_entity_poly.pdbx_seq_one_letter_code
_entity_poly.pdbx_strand_id
1 'polypeptide(L)'
;EIAIQETIMSRHGVDRVQKFAFELAKSRGRKKVTNATKSNGISITMPYWDERFNLMKKNYPNIKTDQYHIDILTARFVLTPEWFDVVVASNLFGDILSDLGPACTGTIGIAPSGNINPDKKFPSLFEPVHGSAPDIAGKGIANPIGQIWSGAMMLDFLGEHEASKTIENSIEKTLESKENRTKDLQ
;
A
#
# COMPACT_ATOMS: atom_id res chain seq x y z
N GLU A 1 -18.47 -26.94 -19.07
CA GLU A 1 -17.66 -25.72 -19.20
C GLU A 1 -16.59 -25.74 -18.09
N ILE A 2 -15.38 -25.33 -18.41
CA ILE A 2 -14.25 -25.26 -17.46
C ILE A 2 -13.60 -23.89 -17.64
N ALA A 3 -13.30 -23.20 -16.55
CA ALA A 3 -12.47 -22.00 -16.57
C ALA A 3 -11.11 -22.32 -15.94
N ILE A 4 -10.03 -21.84 -16.55
CA ILE A 4 -8.66 -22.04 -16.07
C ILE A 4 -8.00 -20.67 -15.92
N GLN A 5 -7.31 -20.46 -14.81
CA GLN A 5 -6.47 -19.29 -14.58
C GLN A 5 -5.08 -19.75 -14.17
N GLU A 6 -4.06 -19.15 -14.75
CA GLU A 6 -2.66 -19.40 -14.41
C GLU A 6 -2.07 -18.21 -13.65
N THR A 7 -1.25 -18.49 -12.65
CA THR A 7 -0.49 -17.48 -11.90
C THR A 7 1.00 -17.72 -12.07
N ILE A 8 1.73 -16.71 -12.52
CA ILE A 8 3.17 -16.78 -12.73
C ILE A 8 3.87 -15.86 -11.74
N MET A 9 4.80 -16.38 -10.95
CA MET A 9 5.69 -15.62 -10.08
C MET A 9 7.13 -15.82 -10.52
N SER A 10 7.75 -14.79 -11.09
CA SER A 10 9.17 -14.81 -11.43
C SER A 10 10.01 -14.39 -10.23
N ARG A 11 11.23 -14.96 -10.11
CA ARG A 11 12.19 -14.56 -9.08
C ARG A 11 12.45 -13.05 -9.11
N HIS A 12 12.67 -12.49 -10.30
CA HIS A 12 12.95 -11.08 -10.47
C HIS A 12 11.80 -10.20 -9.94
N GLY A 13 10.56 -10.52 -10.29
CA GLY A 13 9.39 -9.75 -9.85
C GLY A 13 9.16 -9.83 -8.34
N VAL A 14 9.24 -11.04 -7.77
CA VAL A 14 9.05 -11.27 -6.33
C VAL A 14 10.16 -10.59 -5.52
N ASP A 15 11.42 -10.81 -5.89
CA ASP A 15 12.56 -10.21 -5.18
C ASP A 15 12.52 -8.69 -5.23
N ARG A 16 12.11 -8.11 -6.35
CA ARG A 16 12.06 -6.66 -6.55
C ARG A 16 11.05 -6.00 -5.61
N VAL A 17 9.84 -6.51 -5.50
CA VAL A 17 8.82 -5.93 -4.61
C VAL A 17 9.16 -6.18 -3.13
N GLN A 18 9.66 -7.35 -2.80
CA GLN A 18 10.08 -7.64 -1.42
C GLN A 18 11.27 -6.77 -1.00
N LYS A 19 12.27 -6.61 -1.86
CA LYS A 19 13.39 -5.70 -1.61
C LYS A 19 12.91 -4.26 -1.37
N PHE A 20 12.00 -3.77 -2.20
CA PHE A 20 11.41 -2.44 -2.02
C PHE A 20 10.75 -2.29 -0.64
N ALA A 21 9.98 -3.28 -0.20
CA ALA A 21 9.35 -3.28 1.11
C ALA A 21 10.37 -3.21 2.27
N PHE A 22 11.46 -3.95 2.18
CA PHE A 22 12.52 -3.90 3.20
C PHE A 22 13.28 -2.57 3.20
N GLU A 23 13.60 -2.00 2.03
CA GLU A 23 14.24 -0.69 1.94
C GLU A 23 13.30 0.42 2.47
N LEU A 24 12.01 0.36 2.16
CA LEU A 24 11.01 1.27 2.72
C LEU A 24 10.95 1.14 4.26
N ALA A 25 10.89 -0.07 4.80
CA ALA A 25 10.86 -0.27 6.24
C ALA A 25 12.14 0.23 6.93
N LYS A 26 13.29 0.17 6.25
CA LYS A 26 14.57 0.69 6.76
C LYS A 26 14.55 2.20 6.96
N SER A 27 13.85 2.95 6.10
CA SER A 27 13.68 4.41 6.23
C SER A 27 12.64 4.79 7.29
N ARG A 28 11.76 3.88 7.69
CA ARG A 28 10.68 4.12 8.66
C ARG A 28 11.13 3.84 10.09
N GLY A 29 10.56 4.56 11.06
CA GLY A 29 10.93 4.45 12.48
C GLY A 29 10.65 3.09 13.11
N ARG A 30 9.57 2.41 12.71
CA ARG A 30 9.15 1.10 13.28
C ARG A 30 9.95 -0.09 12.77
N LYS A 31 10.54 0.02 11.58
CA LYS A 31 11.43 -0.98 10.97
C LYS A 31 10.84 -2.40 10.97
N LYS A 32 9.62 -2.52 10.48
CA LYS A 32 8.90 -3.79 10.46
C LYS A 32 8.32 -4.07 9.06
N VAL A 33 8.47 -5.32 8.59
CA VAL A 33 7.83 -5.82 7.36
C VAL A 33 6.97 -7.03 7.69
N THR A 34 5.71 -6.97 7.31
CA THR A 34 4.75 -8.07 7.38
C THR A 34 4.59 -8.71 6.02
N ASN A 35 4.81 -10.02 5.92
CA ASN A 35 4.57 -10.81 4.73
C ASN A 35 3.11 -11.27 4.66
N ALA A 36 2.39 -10.84 3.63
CA ALA A 36 1.05 -11.36 3.33
C ALA A 36 1.15 -12.58 2.42
N THR A 37 0.60 -13.70 2.84
CA THR A 37 0.67 -14.97 2.11
C THR A 37 -0.65 -15.74 2.14
N LYS A 38 -0.73 -16.83 1.40
CA LYS A 38 -1.79 -17.85 1.47
C LYS A 38 -1.23 -19.25 1.18
N SER A 39 -0.04 -19.53 1.67
CA SER A 39 0.67 -20.77 1.40
C SER A 39 -0.04 -22.03 1.93
N ASN A 40 -0.97 -21.88 2.85
CA ASN A 40 -1.85 -22.97 3.31
C ASN A 40 -3.01 -23.29 2.35
N GLY A 41 -3.25 -22.47 1.31
CA GLY A 41 -4.35 -22.66 0.34
C GLY A 41 -3.90 -22.60 -1.11
N ILE A 42 -2.81 -21.88 -1.41
CA ILE A 42 -2.21 -21.77 -2.73
C ILE A 42 -0.86 -22.45 -2.69
N SER A 43 -0.84 -23.75 -3.00
CA SER A 43 0.24 -24.68 -2.66
C SER A 43 1.51 -24.58 -3.50
N ILE A 44 1.55 -23.77 -4.57
CA ILE A 44 2.73 -23.65 -5.45
C ILE A 44 3.32 -22.25 -5.37
N THR A 45 2.58 -21.23 -5.77
CA THR A 45 3.12 -19.86 -5.89
C THR A 45 3.34 -19.20 -4.54
N MET A 46 2.50 -19.44 -3.53
CA MET A 46 2.66 -18.80 -2.23
C MET A 46 3.78 -19.39 -1.37
N PRO A 47 4.04 -20.71 -1.31
CA PRO A 47 5.27 -21.22 -0.71
C PRO A 47 6.54 -20.66 -1.36
N TYR A 48 6.54 -20.48 -2.69
CA TYR A 48 7.65 -19.82 -3.39
C TYR A 48 7.81 -18.36 -2.96
N TRP A 49 6.71 -17.61 -2.84
CA TRP A 49 6.68 -16.24 -2.30
C TRP A 49 7.30 -16.19 -0.89
N ASP A 50 6.90 -17.12 -0.01
CA ASP A 50 7.39 -17.19 1.37
C ASP A 50 8.88 -17.56 1.43
N GLU A 51 9.33 -18.47 0.57
CA GLU A 51 10.76 -18.82 0.44
C GLU A 51 11.58 -17.58 0.07
N ARG A 52 11.13 -16.82 -0.95
CA ARG A 52 11.83 -15.59 -1.37
C ARG A 52 11.87 -14.56 -0.26
N PHE A 53 10.78 -14.39 0.47
CA PHE A 53 10.73 -13.49 1.65
C PHE A 53 11.73 -13.95 2.73
N ASN A 54 11.79 -15.24 3.03
CA ASN A 54 12.72 -15.78 4.02
C ASN A 54 14.19 -15.68 3.60
N LEU A 55 14.47 -15.68 2.31
CA LEU A 55 15.81 -15.40 1.80
C LEU A 55 16.14 -13.91 1.88
N MET A 56 15.20 -13.05 1.49
CA MET A 56 15.37 -11.59 1.51
C MET A 56 15.65 -11.06 2.90
N LYS A 57 14.88 -11.48 3.92
CA LYS A 57 15.04 -11.01 5.31
C LYS A 57 16.45 -11.22 5.89
N LYS A 58 17.21 -12.21 5.39
CA LYS A 58 18.59 -12.45 5.83
C LYS A 58 19.52 -11.28 5.54
N ASN A 59 19.20 -10.47 4.53
CA ASN A 59 19.95 -9.28 4.16
C ASN A 59 19.58 -8.05 5.02
N TYR A 60 18.55 -8.17 5.86
CA TYR A 60 18.00 -7.07 6.68
C TYR A 60 17.84 -7.48 8.15
N PRO A 61 18.93 -7.82 8.85
CA PRO A 61 18.87 -8.38 10.21
C PRO A 61 18.25 -7.41 11.25
N ASN A 62 18.24 -6.11 10.96
CA ASN A 62 17.70 -5.06 11.83
C ASN A 62 16.22 -4.74 11.57
N ILE A 63 15.58 -5.42 10.61
CA ILE A 63 14.16 -5.26 10.29
C ILE A 63 13.38 -6.40 10.95
N LYS A 64 12.40 -6.05 11.78
CA LYS A 64 11.48 -7.04 12.35
C LYS A 64 10.56 -7.59 11.27
N THR A 65 10.29 -8.88 11.31
CA THR A 65 9.41 -9.51 10.31
C THR A 65 8.38 -10.40 11.00
N ASP A 66 7.18 -10.39 10.46
CA ASP A 66 6.15 -11.39 10.73
C ASP A 66 5.45 -11.80 9.43
N GLN A 67 4.57 -12.78 9.53
CA GLN A 67 3.87 -13.35 8.38
C GLN A 67 2.46 -13.76 8.79
N TYR A 68 1.49 -13.40 7.94
CA TYR A 68 0.09 -13.80 8.13
C TYR A 68 -0.50 -14.31 6.82
N HIS A 69 -1.37 -15.32 6.92
CA HIS A 69 -2.25 -15.66 5.82
C HIS A 69 -3.26 -14.52 5.60
N ILE A 70 -3.62 -14.27 4.33
CA ILE A 70 -4.41 -13.09 3.94
C ILE A 70 -5.75 -12.99 4.69
N ASP A 71 -6.42 -14.10 4.95
CA ASP A 71 -7.68 -14.13 5.68
C ASP A 71 -7.55 -13.60 7.12
N ILE A 72 -6.54 -14.06 7.87
CA ILE A 72 -6.32 -13.52 9.22
C ILE A 72 -5.69 -12.12 9.18
N LEU A 73 -4.93 -11.79 8.13
CA LEU A 73 -4.35 -10.46 7.95
C LEU A 73 -5.45 -9.41 7.77
N THR A 74 -6.47 -9.68 6.95
CA THR A 74 -7.62 -8.77 6.78
C THR A 74 -8.34 -8.54 8.10
N ALA A 75 -8.58 -9.59 8.91
CA ALA A 75 -9.16 -9.45 10.23
C ALA A 75 -8.27 -8.56 11.14
N ARG A 76 -6.95 -8.73 11.10
CA ARG A 76 -6.02 -7.93 11.89
C ARG A 76 -5.95 -6.47 11.44
N PHE A 77 -6.12 -6.18 10.15
CA PHE A 77 -6.23 -4.80 9.66
C PHE A 77 -7.39 -4.04 10.31
N VAL A 78 -8.48 -4.73 10.61
CA VAL A 78 -9.64 -4.16 11.31
C VAL A 78 -9.43 -4.09 12.83
N LEU A 79 -8.90 -5.17 13.43
CA LEU A 79 -8.83 -5.32 14.87
C LEU A 79 -7.62 -4.65 15.52
N THR A 80 -6.48 -4.66 14.84
CA THR A 80 -5.17 -4.23 15.38
C THR A 80 -4.31 -3.58 14.28
N PRO A 81 -4.81 -2.53 13.58
CA PRO A 81 -4.08 -1.89 12.46
C PRO A 81 -2.73 -1.34 12.89
N GLU A 82 -2.60 -0.93 14.14
CA GLU A 82 -1.37 -0.41 14.72
C GLU A 82 -0.20 -1.43 14.79
N TRP A 83 -0.47 -2.71 14.56
CA TRP A 83 0.57 -3.75 14.52
C TRP A 83 1.41 -3.68 13.25
N PHE A 84 0.90 -3.06 12.20
CA PHE A 84 1.52 -3.05 10.87
C PHE A 84 2.30 -1.75 10.62
N ASP A 85 3.36 -1.86 9.83
CA ASP A 85 4.14 -0.74 9.33
C ASP A 85 4.24 -0.84 7.81
N VAL A 86 5.08 -1.73 7.29
CA VAL A 86 5.13 -2.06 5.88
C VAL A 86 4.57 -3.46 5.68
N VAL A 87 3.61 -3.61 4.80
CA VAL A 87 3.07 -4.91 4.41
C VAL A 87 3.46 -5.20 2.95
N VAL A 88 4.10 -6.34 2.72
CA VAL A 88 4.41 -6.80 1.37
C VAL A 88 3.47 -7.92 0.96
N ALA A 89 2.86 -7.77 -0.21
CA ALA A 89 1.84 -8.67 -0.72
C ALA A 89 2.00 -8.90 -2.23
N SER A 90 1.50 -10.03 -2.72
CA SER A 90 1.31 -10.24 -4.15
C SER A 90 0.23 -9.28 -4.70
N ASN A 91 0.15 -9.13 -6.02
CA ASN A 91 -0.78 -8.19 -6.66
C ASN A 91 -2.21 -8.28 -6.10
N LEU A 92 -2.84 -9.45 -6.12
CA LEU A 92 -4.22 -9.62 -5.64
C LEU A 92 -4.38 -9.28 -4.16
N PHE A 93 -3.45 -9.72 -3.32
CA PHE A 93 -3.54 -9.45 -1.88
C PHE A 93 -3.23 -7.99 -1.55
N GLY A 94 -2.30 -7.39 -2.28
CA GLY A 94 -1.98 -5.97 -2.15
C GLY A 94 -3.16 -5.08 -2.53
N ASP A 95 -3.85 -5.40 -3.61
CA ASP A 95 -5.04 -4.71 -4.08
C ASP A 95 -6.14 -4.72 -3.01
N ILE A 96 -6.47 -5.91 -2.48
CA ILE A 96 -7.47 -6.05 -1.41
C ILE A 96 -7.09 -5.22 -0.16
N LEU A 97 -5.82 -5.28 0.25
CA LEU A 97 -5.36 -4.60 1.46
C LEU A 97 -5.26 -3.09 1.29
N SER A 98 -4.97 -2.60 0.08
CA SER A 98 -4.89 -1.16 -0.22
C SER A 98 -6.24 -0.46 -0.19
N ASP A 99 -7.34 -1.20 -0.39
CA ASP A 99 -8.70 -0.71 -0.19
C ASP A 99 -9.16 -0.83 1.27
N LEU A 100 -8.85 -1.98 1.89
CA LEU A 100 -9.25 -2.26 3.27
C LEU A 100 -8.62 -1.28 4.26
N GLY A 101 -7.35 -0.94 4.09
CA GLY A 101 -6.63 -0.02 4.98
C GLY A 101 -7.34 1.35 5.10
N PRO A 102 -7.54 2.07 4.01
CA PRO A 102 -8.27 3.34 4.01
C PRO A 102 -9.71 3.23 4.51
N ALA A 103 -10.42 2.15 4.16
CA ALA A 103 -11.77 1.91 4.66
C ALA A 103 -11.81 1.82 6.19
N CYS A 104 -10.80 1.20 6.82
CA CYS A 104 -10.68 1.15 8.28
C CYS A 104 -10.39 2.53 8.91
N THR A 105 -9.82 3.47 8.16
CA THR A 105 -9.54 4.84 8.63
C THR A 105 -10.65 5.84 8.32
N GLY A 106 -11.71 5.41 7.66
CA GLY A 106 -12.93 6.17 7.42
C GLY A 106 -13.36 6.25 5.96
N THR A 107 -12.43 6.44 5.03
CA THR A 107 -12.76 6.57 3.60
C THR A 107 -11.60 6.20 2.70
N ILE A 108 -11.92 5.58 1.56
CA ILE A 108 -10.98 5.36 0.46
C ILE A 108 -10.58 6.68 -0.25
N GLY A 109 -11.38 7.73 -0.08
CA GLY A 109 -11.18 9.03 -0.71
C GLY A 109 -9.89 9.76 -0.32
N ILE A 110 -9.21 9.35 0.76
CA ILE A 110 -7.94 9.94 1.20
C ILE A 110 -6.70 9.15 0.75
N ALA A 111 -6.86 7.95 0.24
CA ALA A 111 -5.74 7.04 0.02
C ALA A 111 -4.92 7.40 -1.23
N PRO A 112 -3.62 7.74 -1.06
CA PRO A 112 -2.71 7.91 -2.18
C PRO A 112 -2.21 6.55 -2.67
N SER A 113 -1.83 6.49 -3.94
CA SER A 113 -1.22 5.31 -4.54
C SER A 113 -0.11 5.68 -5.52
N GLY A 114 0.77 4.73 -5.81
CA GLY A 114 1.82 4.90 -6.81
C GLY A 114 2.31 3.57 -7.37
N ASN A 115 2.40 3.52 -8.69
CA ASN A 115 3.09 2.46 -9.43
C ASN A 115 4.55 2.90 -9.62
N ILE A 116 5.41 2.53 -8.66
CA ILE A 116 6.76 3.06 -8.56
C ILE A 116 7.76 2.16 -9.26
N ASN A 117 8.59 2.75 -10.12
CA ASN A 117 9.83 2.14 -10.59
C ASN A 117 11.00 2.64 -9.75
N PRO A 118 11.46 1.87 -8.73
CA PRO A 118 12.49 2.33 -7.81
C PRO A 118 13.84 2.56 -8.49
N ASP A 119 14.12 1.87 -9.59
CA ASP A 119 15.35 2.04 -10.37
C ASP A 119 15.35 3.29 -11.26
N LYS A 120 14.22 4.01 -11.36
CA LYS A 120 14.02 5.22 -12.19
C LYS A 120 14.38 5.04 -13.68
N LYS A 121 14.40 3.79 -14.19
CA LYS A 121 14.68 3.48 -15.61
C LYS A 121 13.49 3.73 -16.52
N PHE A 122 12.29 3.66 -15.96
CA PHE A 122 11.02 3.90 -16.61
C PHE A 122 10.18 4.85 -15.78
N PRO A 123 9.17 5.51 -16.33
CA PRO A 123 8.30 6.39 -15.57
C PRO A 123 7.57 5.65 -14.44
N SER A 124 7.32 6.37 -13.36
CA SER A 124 6.40 5.98 -12.30
C SER A 124 5.08 6.71 -12.50
N LEU A 125 3.99 6.18 -11.95
CA LEU A 125 2.65 6.77 -12.01
C LEU A 125 2.15 6.94 -10.58
N PHE A 126 1.49 8.08 -10.33
CA PHE A 126 0.89 8.38 -9.02
C PHE A 126 -0.56 8.76 -9.22
N GLU A 127 -1.44 8.08 -8.52
CA GLU A 127 -2.89 8.23 -8.62
C GLU A 127 -3.53 7.87 -7.27
N PRO A 128 -4.75 8.33 -6.97
CA PRO A 128 -5.47 7.83 -5.79
C PRO A 128 -5.84 6.35 -5.96
N VAL A 129 -6.04 5.66 -4.83
CA VAL A 129 -6.50 4.26 -4.84
C VAL A 129 -7.89 4.13 -5.46
N HIS A 130 -8.78 5.09 -5.16
CA HIS A 130 -10.15 5.07 -5.69
C HIS A 130 -10.22 5.29 -7.21
N GLY A 131 -11.25 4.76 -7.84
CA GLY A 131 -11.56 4.96 -9.26
C GLY A 131 -12.23 6.30 -9.57
N SER A 132 -12.81 6.40 -10.76
CA SER A 132 -13.40 7.63 -11.31
C SER A 132 -14.74 8.05 -10.70
N ALA A 133 -15.42 7.15 -9.97
CA ALA A 133 -16.70 7.39 -9.29
C ALA A 133 -17.73 8.19 -10.16
N PRO A 134 -18.14 7.63 -11.32
CA PRO A 134 -18.97 8.35 -12.29
C PRO A 134 -20.33 8.78 -11.72
N ASP A 135 -20.81 8.08 -10.69
CA ASP A 135 -22.06 8.37 -9.98
C ASP A 135 -22.06 9.71 -9.23
N ILE A 136 -20.88 10.22 -8.85
CA ILE A 136 -20.72 11.51 -8.18
C ILE A 136 -20.09 12.59 -9.07
N ALA A 137 -19.75 12.26 -10.31
CA ALA A 137 -19.14 13.20 -11.25
C ALA A 137 -20.02 14.45 -11.45
N GLY A 138 -19.43 15.64 -11.41
CA GLY A 138 -20.14 16.92 -11.57
C GLY A 138 -20.96 17.38 -10.37
N LYS A 139 -21.07 16.61 -9.28
CA LYS A 139 -21.84 16.99 -8.08
C LYS A 139 -21.08 17.89 -7.10
N GLY A 140 -19.80 18.13 -7.30
CA GLY A 140 -18.98 18.97 -6.42
C GLY A 140 -18.79 18.43 -5.00
N ILE A 141 -18.88 17.09 -4.81
CA ILE A 141 -18.81 16.43 -3.49
C ILE A 141 -17.63 15.48 -3.33
N ALA A 142 -16.84 15.30 -4.37
CA ALA A 142 -15.69 14.41 -4.34
C ALA A 142 -14.63 14.89 -3.35
N ASN A 143 -14.04 13.94 -2.61
CA ASN A 143 -12.89 14.22 -1.75
C ASN A 143 -11.61 14.33 -2.59
N PRO A 144 -10.91 15.49 -2.61
CA PRO A 144 -9.71 15.66 -3.43
C PRO A 144 -8.43 15.13 -2.76
N ILE A 145 -8.48 14.72 -1.49
CA ILE A 145 -7.29 14.44 -0.68
C ILE A 145 -6.46 13.32 -1.27
N GLY A 146 -7.08 12.23 -1.72
CA GLY A 146 -6.35 11.11 -2.32
C GLY A 146 -5.49 11.55 -3.50
N GLN A 147 -6.01 12.43 -4.37
CA GLN A 147 -5.25 12.97 -5.50
C GLN A 147 -4.14 13.94 -5.06
N ILE A 148 -4.43 14.82 -4.11
CA ILE A 148 -3.45 15.79 -3.59
C ILE A 148 -2.31 15.06 -2.88
N TRP A 149 -2.63 14.06 -2.08
CA TRP A 149 -1.63 13.25 -1.37
C TRP A 149 -0.82 12.36 -2.31
N SER A 150 -1.40 11.85 -3.39
CA SER A 150 -0.65 11.18 -4.46
C SER A 150 0.37 12.12 -5.11
N GLY A 151 0.03 13.41 -5.25
CA GLY A 151 0.97 14.46 -5.67
C GLY A 151 2.13 14.66 -4.67
N ALA A 152 1.84 14.65 -3.37
CA ALA A 152 2.87 14.71 -2.33
C ALA A 152 3.80 13.47 -2.39
N MET A 153 3.24 12.27 -2.54
CA MET A 153 4.01 11.04 -2.73
C MET A 153 4.92 11.11 -3.97
N MET A 154 4.43 11.67 -5.07
CA MET A 154 5.23 11.89 -6.28
C MET A 154 6.40 12.83 -6.01
N LEU A 155 6.19 13.94 -5.32
CA LEU A 155 7.24 14.90 -4.96
C LEU A 155 8.30 14.25 -4.08
N ASP A 156 7.90 13.46 -3.07
CA ASP A 156 8.83 12.71 -2.23
C ASP A 156 9.71 11.75 -3.05
N PHE A 157 9.09 11.01 -3.97
CA PHE A 157 9.82 10.11 -4.88
C PHE A 157 10.81 10.84 -5.80
N LEU A 158 10.49 12.07 -6.20
CA LEU A 158 11.38 12.92 -7.01
C LEU A 158 12.51 13.57 -6.21
N GLY A 159 12.45 13.52 -4.88
CA GLY A 159 13.43 14.10 -3.96
C GLY A 159 13.04 15.47 -3.40
N GLU A 160 11.82 15.94 -3.71
CA GLU A 160 11.27 17.22 -3.22
C GLU A 160 10.58 17.03 -1.85
N HIS A 161 11.34 16.53 -0.86
CA HIS A 161 10.82 16.10 0.44
C HIS A 161 10.14 17.22 1.22
N GLU A 162 10.67 18.44 1.19
CA GLU A 162 10.07 19.61 1.89
C GLU A 162 8.71 20.00 1.29
N ALA A 163 8.60 19.96 -0.04
CA ALA A 163 7.33 20.24 -0.73
C ALA A 163 6.29 19.15 -0.40
N SER A 164 6.68 17.87 -0.44
CA SER A 164 5.85 16.76 -0.02
C SER A 164 5.33 16.94 1.40
N LYS A 165 6.23 17.19 2.35
CA LYS A 165 5.87 17.38 3.76
C LYS A 165 4.96 18.57 4.00
N THR A 166 5.15 19.66 3.24
CA THR A 166 4.29 20.85 3.31
C THR A 166 2.85 20.51 2.90
N ILE A 167 2.69 19.73 1.83
CA ILE A 167 1.37 19.27 1.38
C ILE A 167 0.71 18.37 2.44
N GLU A 168 1.44 17.38 2.96
CA GLU A 168 0.93 16.49 4.01
C GLU A 168 0.45 17.27 5.24
N ASN A 169 1.26 18.19 5.75
CA ASN A 169 0.91 19.04 6.89
C ASN A 169 -0.31 19.92 6.59
N SER A 170 -0.47 20.38 5.34
CA SER A 170 -1.63 21.18 4.92
C SER A 170 -2.91 20.34 4.88
N ILE A 171 -2.82 19.06 4.45
CA ILE A 171 -3.94 18.11 4.52
C ILE A 171 -4.36 17.90 5.98
N GLU A 172 -3.41 17.57 6.86
CA GLU A 172 -3.68 17.36 8.29
C GLU A 172 -4.37 18.57 8.91
N LYS A 173 -3.80 19.76 8.72
CA LYS A 173 -4.35 21.02 9.24
C LYS A 173 -5.76 21.34 8.70
N THR A 174 -6.01 21.04 7.42
CA THR A 174 -7.34 21.24 6.82
C THR A 174 -8.37 20.33 7.47
N LEU A 175 -7.99 19.09 7.79
CA LEU A 175 -8.89 18.09 8.39
C LEU A 175 -9.13 18.30 9.90
N GLU A 176 -8.38 19.15 10.59
CA GLU A 176 -8.66 19.51 11.98
C GLU A 176 -10.06 20.13 12.13
N SER A 177 -10.46 20.98 11.18
CA SER A 177 -11.77 21.60 11.18
C SER A 177 -12.81 20.71 10.51
N LYS A 178 -13.88 20.39 11.22
CA LYS A 178 -14.98 19.54 10.69
C LYS A 178 -15.67 20.15 9.47
N GLU A 179 -15.75 21.46 9.40
CA GLU A 179 -16.37 22.20 8.28
C GLU A 179 -15.64 22.03 6.95
N ASN A 180 -14.34 21.72 7.00
CA ASN A 180 -13.51 21.48 5.82
C ASN A 180 -13.54 20.02 5.34
N ARG A 181 -14.22 19.13 6.08
CA ARG A 181 -14.32 17.72 5.74
C ARG A 181 -15.40 17.48 4.71
N THR A 182 -15.07 16.68 3.72
CA THR A 182 -16.06 16.14 2.79
C THR A 182 -17.00 15.17 3.49
N LYS A 183 -18.15 14.88 2.88
CA LYS A 183 -19.21 14.05 3.50
C LYS A 183 -18.76 12.66 3.92
N ASP A 184 -17.80 12.09 3.21
CA ASP A 184 -17.20 10.77 3.49
C ASP A 184 -16.26 10.75 4.71
N LEU A 185 -15.91 11.94 5.26
CA LEU A 185 -15.09 12.13 6.46
C LEU A 185 -15.86 12.74 7.65
N GLN A 186 -17.19 12.86 7.52
CA GLN A 186 -18.07 13.43 8.57
C GLN A 186 -18.66 12.36 9.48
#